data_0ce60d0c34b163b51c194d475ae1b230
#
_entry.id   0ce60d0c34b163b51c194d475ae1b230
#
_cell.length_a   1.000
_cell.length_b   1.000
_cell.length_c   1.000
_cell.angle_alpha   90.00
_cell.angle_beta   90.00
_cell.angle_gamma   90.00
#
_symmetry.space_group_name_H-M   'P 1'
#
loop_
_entity.id
_entity.type
_entity.pdbx_description
1 polymer ?
#
loop_
_entity_poly.entity_id
_entity_poly.type
_entity_poly.pdbx_seq_one_letter_code
_entity_poly.pdbx_strand_id
1 'polypeptide(L)'
;MTTLEFDLTDPLEESLYNRRIAVQKNDYELYIKQLYKDLGLCVNDLEGRAHYVKSHGEDQLSLIVETQLNGMGYKASHDTFHNGHVDIHVQYRHFLWLGEAKIYGSPTKIFEGFLQLTTRYSNSSTDNYHGGLLIYIQDTKLPSIDILNGWKTFVSDEQRKQDHSYEITCSDRTGRNLYFDSTMPH
;
A
#
# COMPACT_ATOMS: atom_id res chain seq x y z
N MET A 1 37.35 -14.33 4.82
CA MET A 1 35.97 -14.05 5.05
C MET A 1 35.49 -13.32 3.81
N THR A 2 34.74 -13.99 2.93
CA THR A 2 34.24 -13.36 1.69
C THR A 2 33.13 -12.39 2.06
N THR A 3 33.35 -11.11 1.85
CA THR A 3 32.30 -10.10 2.00
C THR A 3 31.26 -10.37 0.92
N LEU A 4 30.03 -10.70 1.29
CA LEU A 4 28.91 -10.77 0.35
C LEU A 4 28.62 -9.34 -0.12
N GLU A 5 28.94 -9.05 -1.36
CA GLU A 5 28.58 -7.80 -2.01
C GLU A 5 27.16 -7.97 -2.59
N PHE A 6 26.27 -6.99 -2.34
CA PHE A 6 24.95 -6.94 -2.94
C PHE A 6 25.02 -6.29 -4.31
N ASP A 7 24.39 -6.88 -5.31
CA ASP A 7 24.13 -6.21 -6.57
C ASP A 7 22.88 -5.32 -6.45
N LEU A 8 23.12 -4.05 -6.13
CA LEU A 8 22.01 -3.08 -5.97
C LEU A 8 21.32 -2.69 -7.28
N THR A 9 21.74 -3.26 -8.42
CA THR A 9 21.01 -3.16 -9.69
C THR A 9 19.95 -4.26 -9.83
N ASP A 10 20.08 -5.35 -9.06
CA ASP A 10 19.03 -6.37 -8.92
C ASP A 10 17.98 -5.90 -7.89
N PRO A 11 16.68 -5.82 -8.29
CA PRO A 11 15.63 -5.32 -7.41
C PRO A 11 15.45 -6.13 -6.12
N LEU A 12 15.69 -7.45 -6.15
CA LEU A 12 15.54 -8.30 -4.96
C LEU A 12 16.70 -8.12 -3.99
N GLU A 13 17.93 -7.98 -4.50
CA GLU A 13 19.10 -7.70 -3.67
C GLU A 13 19.05 -6.28 -3.09
N GLU A 14 18.63 -5.27 -3.88
CA GLU A 14 18.36 -3.90 -3.39
C GLU A 14 17.33 -3.93 -2.27
N SER A 15 16.20 -4.63 -2.47
CA SER A 15 15.13 -4.76 -1.49
C SER A 15 15.65 -5.37 -0.18
N LEU A 16 16.36 -6.49 -0.26
CA LEU A 16 16.91 -7.15 0.92
C LEU A 16 17.94 -6.27 1.65
N TYR A 17 18.82 -5.60 0.91
CA TYR A 17 19.81 -4.68 1.46
C TYR A 17 19.15 -3.53 2.22
N ASN A 18 18.24 -2.80 1.57
CA ASN A 18 17.57 -1.64 2.16
C ASN A 18 16.76 -2.00 3.41
N ARG A 19 16.05 -3.13 3.39
CA ARG A 19 15.32 -3.62 4.57
C ARG A 19 16.25 -3.97 5.74
N ARG A 20 17.43 -4.56 5.47
CA ARG A 20 18.43 -4.85 6.52
C ARG A 20 18.98 -3.56 7.11
N ILE A 21 19.31 -2.57 6.26
CA ILE A 21 19.80 -1.26 6.72
C ILE A 21 18.71 -0.54 7.52
N ALA A 22 17.46 -0.57 7.08
CA ALA A 22 16.33 0.00 7.82
C ALA A 22 16.24 -0.56 9.25
N VAL A 23 16.29 -1.88 9.39
CA VAL A 23 16.26 -2.54 10.72
C VAL A 23 17.50 -2.16 11.57
N GLN A 24 18.70 -2.16 10.97
CA GLN A 24 19.92 -1.83 11.67
C GLN A 24 19.93 -0.39 12.21
N LYS A 25 19.35 0.55 11.44
CA LYS A 25 19.26 1.97 11.80
C LYS A 25 17.99 2.31 12.58
N ASN A 26 17.08 1.37 12.76
CA ASN A 26 15.71 1.59 13.24
C ASN A 26 14.98 2.68 12.43
N ASP A 27 15.14 2.65 11.10
CA ASP A 27 14.64 3.65 10.16
C ASP A 27 13.38 3.14 9.47
N TYR A 28 12.21 3.50 10.04
CA TYR A 28 10.90 3.10 9.51
C TYR A 28 10.62 3.71 8.13
N GLU A 29 11.04 4.95 7.88
CA GLU A 29 10.86 5.61 6.58
C GLU A 29 11.60 4.90 5.46
N LEU A 30 12.82 4.45 5.72
CA LEU A 30 13.58 3.66 4.75
C LEU A 30 12.89 2.31 4.46
N TYR A 31 12.34 1.66 5.49
CA TYR A 31 11.55 0.45 5.33
C TYR A 31 10.33 0.70 4.45
N ILE A 32 9.54 1.74 4.73
CA ILE A 32 8.33 2.10 3.97
C ILE A 32 8.68 2.46 2.52
N LYS A 33 9.72 3.23 2.32
CA LYS A 33 10.19 3.58 0.97
C LYS A 33 10.53 2.33 0.14
N GLN A 34 11.18 1.34 0.76
CA GLN A 34 11.47 0.09 0.08
C GLN A 34 10.23 -0.75 -0.13
N LEU A 35 9.35 -0.87 0.87
CA LEU A 35 8.09 -1.61 0.74
C LEU A 35 7.24 -1.08 -0.43
N TYR A 36 7.15 0.24 -0.61
CA TYR A 36 6.41 0.79 -1.73
C TYR A 36 7.05 0.53 -3.10
N LYS A 37 8.38 0.41 -3.18
CA LYS A 37 9.05 -0.08 -4.40
C LYS A 37 8.65 -1.53 -4.69
N ASP A 38 8.67 -2.38 -3.69
CA ASP A 38 8.36 -3.81 -3.82
C ASP A 38 6.86 -4.03 -4.13
N LEU A 39 5.96 -3.27 -3.51
CA LEU A 39 4.54 -3.23 -3.89
C LEU A 39 4.36 -2.78 -5.35
N GLY A 40 5.17 -1.83 -5.81
CA GLY A 40 5.18 -1.42 -7.22
C GLY A 40 5.53 -2.56 -8.16
N LEU A 41 6.45 -3.46 -7.79
CA LEU A 41 6.75 -4.66 -8.57
C LEU A 41 5.55 -5.62 -8.61
N CYS A 42 4.86 -5.81 -7.47
CA CYS A 42 3.64 -6.61 -7.40
C CYS A 42 2.52 -6.04 -8.30
N VAL A 43 2.32 -4.72 -8.26
CA VAL A 43 1.33 -4.03 -9.11
C VAL A 43 1.66 -4.21 -10.59
N ASN A 44 2.92 -3.99 -10.99
CA ASN A 44 3.36 -4.16 -12.39
C ASN A 44 3.14 -5.60 -12.88
N ASP A 45 3.37 -6.61 -12.04
CA ASP A 45 3.10 -8.00 -12.40
C ASP A 45 1.61 -8.28 -12.56
N LEU A 46 0.76 -7.75 -11.68
CA LEU A 46 -0.71 -7.85 -11.79
C LEU A 46 -1.21 -7.16 -13.07
N GLU A 47 -0.72 -5.98 -13.39
CA GLU A 47 -1.05 -5.26 -14.64
C GLU A 47 -0.63 -6.05 -15.87
N GLY A 48 0.55 -6.65 -15.86
CA GLY A 48 1.04 -7.51 -16.94
C GLY A 48 0.16 -8.77 -17.18
N ARG A 49 -0.55 -9.20 -16.15
CA ARG A 49 -1.44 -10.38 -16.16
C ARG A 49 -2.93 -10.03 -16.06
N ALA A 50 -3.29 -8.76 -16.28
CA ALA A 50 -4.66 -8.26 -16.06
C ALA A 50 -5.75 -9.11 -16.71
N HIS A 51 -5.51 -9.65 -17.92
CA HIS A 51 -6.47 -10.49 -18.64
C HIS A 51 -6.74 -11.85 -17.96
N TYR A 52 -5.81 -12.36 -17.14
CA TYR A 52 -6.02 -13.59 -16.37
C TYR A 52 -6.73 -13.33 -15.04
N VAL A 53 -6.51 -12.17 -14.44
CA VAL A 53 -7.00 -11.86 -13.08
C VAL A 53 -8.22 -10.94 -13.06
N LYS A 54 -8.73 -10.50 -14.20
CA LYS A 54 -9.85 -9.54 -14.31
C LYS A 54 -11.16 -9.99 -13.67
N SER A 55 -11.33 -11.29 -13.41
CA SER A 55 -12.50 -11.86 -12.73
C SER A 55 -12.23 -12.24 -11.27
N HIS A 56 -11.04 -11.95 -10.76
CA HIS A 56 -10.68 -12.24 -9.37
C HIS A 56 -11.35 -11.25 -8.42
N GLY A 57 -11.77 -11.73 -7.25
CA GLY A 57 -12.24 -10.89 -6.15
C GLY A 57 -11.09 -10.19 -5.42
N GLU A 58 -11.43 -9.28 -4.51
CA GLU A 58 -10.46 -8.54 -3.68
C GLU A 58 -9.50 -9.50 -2.95
N ASP A 59 -10.02 -10.55 -2.33
CA ASP A 59 -9.24 -11.53 -1.58
C ASP A 59 -8.22 -12.26 -2.46
N GLN A 60 -8.64 -12.66 -3.67
CA GLN A 60 -7.76 -13.38 -4.61
C GLN A 60 -6.62 -12.49 -5.11
N LEU A 61 -6.90 -11.20 -5.39
CA LEU A 61 -5.89 -10.24 -5.80
C LEU A 61 -4.92 -9.92 -4.65
N SER A 62 -5.45 -9.75 -3.44
CA SER A 62 -4.67 -9.51 -2.24
C SER A 62 -3.77 -10.70 -1.89
N LEU A 63 -4.26 -11.94 -2.09
CA LEU A 63 -3.47 -13.16 -1.91
C LEU A 63 -2.29 -13.25 -2.90
N ILE A 64 -2.45 -12.75 -4.13
CA ILE A 64 -1.35 -12.67 -5.10
C ILE A 64 -0.27 -11.71 -4.60
N VAL A 65 -0.66 -10.51 -4.13
CA VAL A 65 0.27 -9.52 -3.56
C VAL A 65 0.98 -10.08 -2.33
N GLU A 66 0.24 -10.72 -1.43
CA GLU A 66 0.80 -11.42 -0.25
C GLU A 66 1.86 -12.44 -0.66
N THR A 67 1.52 -13.32 -1.61
CA THR A 67 2.42 -14.38 -2.06
C THR A 67 3.72 -13.81 -2.64
N GLN A 68 3.63 -12.73 -3.41
CA GLN A 68 4.79 -12.08 -4.00
C GLN A 68 5.67 -11.42 -2.93
N LEU A 69 5.08 -10.68 -1.99
CA LEU A 69 5.81 -10.07 -0.87
C LEU A 69 6.50 -11.13 0.01
N ASN A 70 5.83 -12.26 0.27
CA ASN A 70 6.44 -13.39 0.98
C ASN A 70 7.62 -13.98 0.18
N GLY A 71 7.51 -14.07 -1.15
CA GLY A 71 8.61 -14.45 -2.03
C GLY A 71 9.80 -13.51 -1.97
N MET A 72 9.58 -12.22 -1.72
CA MET A 72 10.63 -11.21 -1.50
C MET A 72 11.18 -11.23 -0.06
N GLY A 73 10.64 -12.08 0.82
CA GLY A 73 11.12 -12.27 2.20
C GLY A 73 10.50 -11.32 3.24
N TYR A 74 9.35 -10.74 2.95
CA TYR A 74 8.49 -10.13 3.96
C TYR A 74 7.72 -11.23 4.72
N LYS A 75 7.06 -10.85 5.80
CA LYS A 75 6.03 -11.64 6.44
C LYS A 75 4.71 -10.95 6.14
N ALA A 76 4.16 -11.27 4.98
CA ALA A 76 2.86 -10.78 4.56
C ALA A 76 1.77 -11.80 4.89
N SER A 77 0.58 -11.33 5.24
CA SER A 77 -0.61 -12.14 5.47
C SER A 77 -1.86 -11.38 5.04
N HIS A 78 -2.86 -12.13 4.60
CA HIS A 78 -4.16 -11.64 4.16
C HIS A 78 -5.21 -11.99 5.23
N ASP A 79 -6.24 -11.14 5.35
CA ASP A 79 -7.37 -11.33 6.28
C ASP A 79 -6.92 -11.62 7.73
N THR A 80 -5.96 -10.86 8.23
CA THR A 80 -5.51 -10.99 9.62
C THR A 80 -6.30 -10.09 10.56
N PHE A 81 -6.61 -10.62 11.74
CA PHE A 81 -7.23 -9.85 12.79
C PHE A 81 -6.17 -9.00 13.53
N HIS A 82 -6.12 -7.70 13.19
CA HIS A 82 -5.28 -6.73 13.88
C HIS A 82 -6.11 -5.46 14.12
N ASN A 83 -6.71 -5.31 15.31
CA ASN A 83 -7.66 -4.23 15.62
C ASN A 83 -8.84 -4.13 14.62
N GLY A 84 -9.30 -5.27 14.09
CA GLY A 84 -10.24 -5.42 12.99
C GLY A 84 -9.64 -6.27 11.85
N HIS A 85 -10.45 -6.62 10.86
CA HIS A 85 -9.95 -7.32 9.67
C HIS A 85 -9.12 -6.38 8.80
N VAL A 86 -7.90 -6.77 8.47
CA VAL A 86 -6.97 -6.04 7.60
C VAL A 86 -6.74 -6.88 6.35
N ASP A 87 -6.97 -6.30 5.17
CA ASP A 87 -6.86 -7.05 3.91
C ASP A 87 -5.41 -7.46 3.61
N ILE A 88 -4.43 -6.61 3.95
CA ILE A 88 -3.01 -6.92 3.77
C ILE A 88 -2.22 -6.42 4.98
N HIS A 89 -1.56 -7.33 5.65
CA HIS A 89 -0.66 -7.07 6.75
C HIS A 89 0.76 -7.41 6.32
N VAL A 90 1.69 -6.47 6.37
CA VAL A 90 3.09 -6.69 5.99
C VAL A 90 4.02 -6.36 7.14
N GLN A 91 4.78 -7.35 7.57
CA GLN A 91 5.74 -7.22 8.66
C GLN A 91 7.16 -7.54 8.18
N TYR A 92 8.13 -6.77 8.63
CA TYR A 92 9.54 -7.11 8.54
C TYR A 92 10.24 -6.76 9.86
N ARG A 93 10.59 -7.80 10.62
CA ARG A 93 11.08 -7.66 11.99
C ARG A 93 10.06 -6.96 12.89
N HIS A 94 10.35 -5.77 13.40
CA HIS A 94 9.47 -4.95 14.24
C HIS A 94 8.66 -3.91 13.46
N PHE A 95 9.00 -3.71 12.18
CA PHE A 95 8.25 -2.81 11.31
C PHE A 95 6.97 -3.44 10.81
N LEU A 96 5.91 -2.68 10.80
CA LEU A 96 4.57 -3.07 10.40
C LEU A 96 4.01 -2.07 9.39
N TRP A 97 3.31 -2.58 8.39
CA TRP A 97 2.50 -1.81 7.46
C TRP A 97 1.16 -2.54 7.26
N LEU A 98 0.08 -1.77 7.18
CA LEU A 98 -1.26 -2.27 6.96
C LEU A 98 -1.81 -1.75 5.64
N GLY A 99 -2.46 -2.61 4.88
CA GLY A 99 -3.12 -2.27 3.62
C GLY A 99 -4.60 -2.62 3.63
N GLU A 100 -5.39 -1.78 3.02
CA GLU A 100 -6.78 -2.06 2.66
C GLU A 100 -6.86 -2.21 1.15
N ALA A 101 -7.62 -3.16 0.67
CA ALA A 101 -7.78 -3.44 -0.75
C ALA A 101 -9.24 -3.24 -1.18
N LYS A 102 -9.46 -2.61 -2.32
CA LYS A 102 -10.81 -2.43 -2.87
C LYS A 102 -10.80 -2.60 -4.38
N ILE A 103 -11.76 -3.35 -4.91
CA ILE A 103 -12.08 -3.29 -6.34
C ILE A 103 -12.80 -1.97 -6.60
N TYR A 104 -12.31 -1.23 -7.58
CA TYR A 104 -12.91 0.03 -7.98
C TYR A 104 -14.37 -0.15 -8.43
N GLY A 105 -15.26 0.58 -7.81
CA GLY A 105 -16.67 0.66 -8.18
C GLY A 105 -17.16 2.11 -8.19
N SER A 106 -16.75 2.86 -7.19
CA SER A 106 -17.03 4.29 -7.06
C SER A 106 -16.06 4.94 -6.09
N PRO A 107 -15.87 6.27 -6.14
CA PRO A 107 -15.08 6.99 -5.14
C PRO A 107 -15.57 6.79 -3.70
N THR A 108 -16.89 6.67 -3.50
CA THR A 108 -17.47 6.41 -2.16
C THR A 108 -17.00 5.07 -1.59
N LYS A 109 -16.99 4.00 -2.40
CA LYS A 109 -16.50 2.68 -1.96
C LYS A 109 -15.03 2.72 -1.56
N ILE A 110 -14.21 3.48 -2.29
CA ILE A 110 -12.80 3.68 -1.95
C ILE A 110 -12.67 4.45 -0.63
N PHE A 111 -13.52 5.46 -0.42
CA PHE A 111 -13.51 6.27 0.80
C PHE A 111 -13.88 5.45 2.04
N GLU A 112 -14.81 4.51 1.93
CA GLU A 112 -15.11 3.56 3.00
C GLU A 112 -13.87 2.75 3.39
N GLY A 113 -13.11 2.24 2.42
CA GLY A 113 -11.83 1.56 2.66
C GLY A 113 -10.79 2.47 3.31
N PHE A 114 -10.70 3.72 2.85
CA PHE A 114 -9.81 4.71 3.46
C PHE A 114 -10.14 4.97 4.94
N LEU A 115 -11.43 5.13 5.28
CA LEU A 115 -11.87 5.30 6.67
C LEU A 115 -11.60 4.06 7.52
N GLN A 116 -11.78 2.85 6.96
CA GLN A 116 -11.44 1.61 7.65
C GLN A 116 -9.95 1.56 7.99
N LEU A 117 -9.08 1.90 7.03
CA LEU A 117 -7.64 1.93 7.22
C LEU A 117 -7.23 2.94 8.31
N THR A 118 -7.74 4.17 8.25
CA THR A 118 -7.39 5.23 9.22
C THR A 118 -7.85 4.89 10.63
N THR A 119 -9.04 4.30 10.80
CA THR A 119 -9.55 3.87 12.11
C THR A 119 -8.65 2.79 12.73
N ARG A 120 -8.06 1.91 11.93
CA ARG A 120 -7.15 0.85 12.41
C ARG A 120 -5.81 1.42 12.89
N TYR A 121 -5.32 2.49 12.25
CA TYR A 121 -4.07 3.14 12.64
C TYR A 121 -4.21 3.99 13.91
N SER A 122 -5.35 4.62 14.15
CA SER A 122 -5.58 5.42 15.36
C SER A 122 -5.46 4.60 16.66
N ASN A 123 -5.54 3.28 16.57
CA ASN A 123 -5.42 2.35 17.70
C ASN A 123 -4.06 1.64 17.77
N SER A 124 -3.12 1.95 16.87
CA SER A 124 -1.79 1.33 16.85
C SER A 124 -0.75 2.18 17.56
N SER A 125 0.37 1.55 17.99
CA SER A 125 1.49 2.24 18.59
C SER A 125 2.08 3.29 17.64
N THR A 126 2.59 4.36 18.19
CA THR A 126 3.10 5.57 17.50
C THR A 126 4.25 5.34 16.50
N ASP A 127 4.79 4.11 16.41
CA ASP A 127 5.99 3.82 15.63
C ASP A 127 5.73 3.30 14.20
N ASN A 128 4.46 3.00 13.85
CA ASN A 128 4.09 2.44 12.55
C ASN A 128 2.88 3.21 12.00
N TYR A 129 3.13 4.30 11.30
CA TYR A 129 2.11 5.29 10.91
C TYR A 129 1.83 5.35 9.39
N HIS A 130 2.43 4.46 8.61
CA HIS A 130 2.12 4.35 7.19
C HIS A 130 1.22 3.18 6.88
N GLY A 131 0.21 3.43 6.05
CA GLY A 131 -0.65 2.43 5.47
C GLY A 131 -0.91 2.68 4.00
N GLY A 132 -1.55 1.72 3.33
CA GLY A 132 -1.85 1.83 1.93
C GLY A 132 -3.24 1.38 1.56
N LEU A 133 -3.81 2.04 0.57
CA LEU A 133 -5.07 1.65 -0.05
C LEU A 133 -4.75 1.14 -1.48
N LEU A 134 -4.94 -0.15 -1.71
CA LEU A 134 -4.77 -0.79 -3.00
C LEU A 134 -6.09 -0.79 -3.75
N ILE A 135 -6.14 -0.14 -4.91
CA ILE A 135 -7.35 -0.03 -5.71
C ILE A 135 -7.18 -0.87 -6.97
N TYR A 136 -7.90 -1.99 -7.02
CA TYR A 136 -7.91 -2.88 -8.19
C TYR A 136 -8.91 -2.38 -9.21
N ILE A 137 -8.43 -2.03 -10.41
CA ILE A 137 -9.24 -1.50 -11.51
C ILE A 137 -9.45 -2.61 -12.52
N GLN A 138 -10.69 -3.11 -12.65
CA GLN A 138 -11.03 -4.24 -13.52
C GLN A 138 -11.92 -3.82 -14.70
N ASP A 139 -13.20 -3.61 -14.47
CA ASP A 139 -14.20 -3.36 -15.50
C ASP A 139 -14.54 -1.87 -15.65
N THR A 140 -13.58 -1.07 -16.14
CA THR A 140 -13.84 0.33 -16.45
C THR A 140 -13.20 0.73 -17.78
N LYS A 141 -13.83 1.68 -18.46
CA LYS A 141 -13.25 2.34 -19.63
C LYS A 141 -12.42 3.58 -19.25
N LEU A 142 -12.44 3.97 -17.98
CA LEU A 142 -11.69 5.13 -17.50
C LEU A 142 -10.22 4.77 -17.37
N PRO A 143 -9.31 5.62 -17.85
CA PRO A 143 -7.89 5.52 -17.53
C PRO A 143 -7.66 5.57 -16.02
N SER A 144 -6.67 4.83 -15.52
CA SER A 144 -6.34 4.80 -14.08
C SER A 144 -5.98 6.20 -13.53
N ILE A 145 -5.38 7.06 -14.36
CA ILE A 145 -5.09 8.44 -13.98
C ILE A 145 -6.36 9.25 -13.72
N ASP A 146 -7.43 9.03 -14.48
CA ASP A 146 -8.70 9.74 -14.29
C ASP A 146 -9.40 9.26 -13.00
N ILE A 147 -9.29 7.97 -12.69
CA ILE A 147 -9.76 7.41 -11.43
C ILE A 147 -9.01 8.03 -10.25
N LEU A 148 -7.69 8.13 -10.34
CA LEU A 148 -6.86 8.74 -9.29
C LEU A 148 -7.22 10.23 -9.08
N ASN A 149 -7.35 10.99 -10.17
CA ASN A 149 -7.72 12.40 -10.10
C ASN A 149 -9.14 12.59 -9.55
N GLY A 150 -10.07 11.73 -9.96
CA GLY A 150 -11.42 11.70 -9.42
C GLY A 150 -11.44 11.39 -7.91
N TRP A 151 -10.59 10.46 -7.47
CA TRP A 151 -10.42 10.16 -6.06
C TRP A 151 -9.88 11.36 -5.26
N LYS A 152 -8.83 12.04 -5.75
CA LYS A 152 -8.27 13.24 -5.11
C LYS A 152 -9.32 14.34 -4.94
N THR A 153 -10.11 14.60 -6.00
CA THR A 153 -11.20 15.57 -5.96
C THR A 153 -12.25 15.17 -4.93
N PHE A 154 -12.65 13.91 -4.93
CA PHE A 154 -13.65 13.37 -4.02
C PHE A 154 -13.22 13.54 -2.55
N VAL A 155 -11.99 13.14 -2.21
CA VAL A 155 -11.45 13.28 -0.84
C VAL A 155 -11.41 14.73 -0.41
N SER A 156 -10.99 15.66 -1.28
CA SER A 156 -11.00 17.09 -0.99
C SER A 156 -12.40 17.65 -0.75
N ASP A 157 -13.39 17.17 -1.50
CA ASP A 157 -14.79 17.58 -1.34
C ASP A 157 -15.42 16.99 -0.06
N GLU A 158 -15.15 15.74 0.27
CA GLU A 158 -15.61 15.13 1.52
C GLU A 158 -15.01 15.82 2.74
N GLN A 159 -13.74 16.18 2.69
CA GLN A 159 -13.09 16.97 3.73
C GLN A 159 -13.80 18.31 3.97
N ARG A 160 -14.22 19.01 2.91
CA ARG A 160 -14.95 20.28 3.03
C ARG A 160 -16.37 20.14 3.58
N LYS A 161 -17.05 19.01 3.30
CA LYS A 161 -18.43 18.77 3.74
C LYS A 161 -18.53 18.42 5.22
N GLN A 162 -17.48 17.85 5.74
CA GLN A 162 -17.47 17.38 7.11
C GLN A 162 -16.73 18.45 7.93
N ASP A 163 -17.37 18.96 8.97
CA ASP A 163 -16.80 19.92 9.94
C ASP A 163 -15.80 19.20 10.82
N HIS A 164 -14.67 18.76 10.20
CA HIS A 164 -13.75 17.81 10.79
C HIS A 164 -12.55 18.42 11.46
N SER A 165 -12.19 17.78 12.56
CA SER A 165 -10.96 17.98 13.31
C SER A 165 -9.68 17.48 12.60
N TYR A 166 -9.76 17.01 11.36
CA TYR A 166 -8.60 16.51 10.63
C TYR A 166 -8.51 17.10 9.21
N GLU A 167 -7.29 17.35 8.79
CA GLU A 167 -6.96 17.80 7.44
C GLU A 167 -6.33 16.65 6.66
N ILE A 168 -6.83 16.39 5.43
CA ILE A 168 -6.24 15.42 4.53
C ILE A 168 -5.36 16.17 3.53
N THR A 169 -4.06 15.98 3.62
CA THR A 169 -3.12 16.53 2.64
C THR A 169 -2.80 15.47 1.59
N CYS A 170 -2.91 15.81 0.32
CA CYS A 170 -2.60 14.95 -0.80
C CYS A 170 -1.40 15.46 -1.58
N SER A 171 -0.42 14.60 -1.82
CA SER A 171 0.74 14.91 -2.66
C SER A 171 0.98 13.81 -3.68
N ASP A 172 1.42 14.19 -4.89
CA ASP A 172 1.77 13.23 -5.92
C ASP A 172 3.16 12.64 -5.65
N ARG A 173 3.28 11.32 -5.75
CA ARG A 173 4.58 10.68 -5.86
C ARG A 173 5.05 10.69 -7.31
N THR A 174 6.31 11.03 -7.52
CA THR A 174 6.95 10.92 -8.83
C THR A 174 7.29 9.46 -9.13
N GLY A 175 6.85 8.94 -10.27
CA GLY A 175 7.11 7.57 -10.71
C GLY A 175 6.07 7.06 -11.72
N ARG A 176 6.26 5.83 -12.20
CA ARG A 176 5.32 5.19 -13.15
C ARG A 176 4.00 4.78 -12.48
N ASN A 177 4.02 4.56 -11.19
CA ASN A 177 2.85 4.14 -10.43
C ASN A 177 2.09 5.36 -9.94
N LEU A 178 0.77 5.30 -10.02
CA LEU A 178 -0.14 6.37 -9.63
C LEU A 178 -0.32 6.33 -8.10
N TYR A 179 0.56 6.99 -7.39
CA TYR A 179 0.46 7.15 -5.94
C TYR A 179 0.19 8.59 -5.58
N PHE A 180 -0.55 8.79 -4.51
CA PHE A 180 -0.50 10.02 -3.75
C PHE A 180 -0.48 9.68 -2.26
N ASP A 181 0.18 10.53 -1.50
CA ASP A 181 0.21 10.41 -0.05
C ASP A 181 -0.94 11.24 0.53
N SER A 182 -1.63 10.69 1.50
CA SER A 182 -2.57 11.44 2.33
C SER A 182 -2.15 11.31 3.79
N THR A 183 -2.11 12.43 4.49
CA THR A 183 -1.84 12.47 5.93
C THR A 183 -3.08 12.90 6.67
N MET A 184 -3.42 12.18 7.71
CA MET A 184 -4.42 12.61 8.69
C MET A 184 -3.69 12.92 9.99
N PRO A 185 -3.92 14.09 10.62
CA PRO A 185 -3.42 14.33 11.95
C PRO A 185 -4.06 13.32 12.92
N HIS A 186 -3.25 12.81 13.82
CA HIS A 186 -3.64 11.88 14.89
C HIS A 186 -4.33 12.61 16.04
#